data_394477b0b7c16ba13811ea94963e78e3
#
_entry.id   394477b0b7c16ba13811ea94963e78e3
#
_cell.length_a   1.000
_cell.length_b   1.000
_cell.length_c   1.000
_cell.angle_alpha   90.00
_cell.angle_beta   90.00
_cell.angle_gamma   90.00
#
_symmetry.space_group_name_H-M   'P 1'
#
loop_
_entity.id
_entity.type
_entity.pdbx_description
1 polymer ?
#
loop_
_entity_poly.entity_id
_entity_poly.type
_entity_poly.pdbx_seq_one_letter_code
_entity_poly.pdbx_strand_id
1 'polypeptide(L)'
;KTIFHRVIDGFMIQGGGFELDMTQKETHTPIKNEASNGLKNEKYTISMARTSDPDSATSQFFINTSDNNFLDYPGQDGAGYCVFGKVIEGFDVIDKINSVQTSSQNGHQDVPIEQVIIEEVSAD
;
A
#
# COMPACT_ATOMS: atom_id res chain seq x y z
N LYS A 1 13.34 9.07 -1.84
CA LYS A 1 12.12 9.15 -2.66
C LYS A 1 11.72 7.78 -3.18
N THR A 2 10.45 7.45 -3.09
CA THR A 2 9.86 6.23 -3.63
C THR A 2 8.65 6.60 -4.48
N ILE A 3 7.98 5.59 -5.04
CA ILE A 3 6.82 5.81 -5.90
C ILE A 3 5.63 4.97 -5.42
N PHE A 4 4.42 5.38 -5.83
CA PHE A 4 3.27 4.48 -5.83
C PHE A 4 3.37 3.63 -7.11
N HIS A 5 3.89 2.42 -6.97
CA HIS A 5 4.18 1.53 -8.10
C HIS A 5 3.01 0.64 -8.50
N ARG A 6 1.94 0.65 -7.73
CA ARG A 6 0.76 -0.18 -8.00
C ARG A 6 -0.50 0.58 -7.61
N VAL A 7 -1.36 0.84 -8.59
CA VAL A 7 -2.62 1.55 -8.38
C VAL A 7 -3.73 0.76 -9.06
N ILE A 8 -4.73 0.38 -8.29
CA ILE A 8 -5.93 -0.30 -8.79
C ILE A 8 -7.14 0.52 -8.38
N ASP A 9 -7.80 1.13 -9.36
CA ASP A 9 -8.97 1.99 -9.13
C ASP A 9 -10.06 1.24 -8.36
N GLY A 10 -10.59 1.87 -7.31
CA GLY A 10 -11.63 1.27 -6.47
C GLY A 10 -11.14 0.18 -5.52
N PHE A 11 -9.82 0.02 -5.39
CA PHE A 11 -9.22 -0.95 -4.48
C PHE A 11 -8.19 -0.30 -3.56
N MET A 12 -7.00 0.01 -4.09
CA MET A 12 -5.93 0.57 -3.26
C MET A 12 -4.85 1.25 -4.10
N ILE A 13 -4.00 2.03 -3.45
CA ILE A 13 -2.76 2.55 -4.00
C ILE A 13 -1.61 2.07 -3.11
N GLN A 14 -0.57 1.51 -3.71
CA GLN A 14 0.52 0.84 -3.00
C GLN A 14 1.86 1.48 -3.34
N GLY A 15 2.67 1.74 -2.33
CA GLY A 15 3.97 2.35 -2.51
C GLY A 15 4.95 2.03 -1.39
N GLY A 16 6.07 2.74 -1.39
CA GLY A 16 7.09 2.63 -0.36
C GLY A 16 8.13 1.55 -0.58
N GLY A 17 8.06 0.81 -1.70
CA GLY A 17 8.97 -0.31 -1.97
C GLY A 17 9.95 -0.10 -3.11
N PHE A 18 9.68 0.84 -4.00
CA PHE A 18 10.50 1.05 -5.21
C PHE A 18 10.93 2.50 -5.34
N GLU A 19 12.16 2.69 -5.79
CA GLU A 19 12.71 3.99 -6.12
C GLU A 19 12.26 4.42 -7.52
N LEU A 20 12.61 5.63 -7.93
CA LEU A 20 12.13 6.22 -9.19
C LEU A 20 12.55 5.41 -10.43
N ASP A 21 13.69 4.72 -10.36
CA ASP A 21 14.19 3.86 -11.42
C ASP A 21 13.64 2.43 -11.37
N MET A 22 12.66 2.18 -10.51
CA MET A 22 12.03 0.87 -10.28
C MET A 22 12.94 -0.15 -9.62
N THR A 23 14.06 0.26 -9.02
CA THR A 23 14.83 -0.63 -8.17
C THR A 23 14.18 -0.74 -6.79
N GLN A 24 14.29 -1.91 -6.18
CA GLN A 24 13.70 -2.16 -4.88
C GLN A 24 14.49 -1.43 -3.79
N LYS A 25 13.77 -0.71 -2.94
CA LYS A 25 14.35 0.01 -1.81
C LYS A 25 14.92 -0.98 -0.80
N GLU A 26 16.08 -0.66 -0.23
CA GLU A 26 16.64 -1.42 0.89
C GLU A 26 15.76 -1.27 2.12
N THR A 27 15.58 -2.37 2.85
CA THR A 27 14.67 -2.41 3.99
C THR A 27 15.36 -3.03 5.20
N HIS A 28 14.77 -2.82 6.37
CA HIS A 28 15.09 -3.58 7.58
C HIS A 28 14.49 -4.99 7.47
N THR A 29 14.73 -5.83 8.47
CA THR A 29 14.15 -7.17 8.53
C THR A 29 12.62 -7.10 8.60
N PRO A 30 11.91 -8.11 8.07
CA PRO A 30 10.45 -8.17 8.15
C PRO A 30 9.92 -8.11 9.58
N ILE A 31 8.71 -7.59 9.72
CA ILE A 31 8.05 -7.46 11.03
C ILE A 31 6.85 -8.38 11.14
N LYS A 32 6.45 -8.65 12.37
CA LYS A 32 5.30 -9.50 12.68
C LYS A 32 4.00 -8.82 12.26
N ASN A 33 3.07 -9.59 11.72
CA ASN A 33 1.73 -9.14 11.36
C ASN A 33 0.88 -8.89 12.61
N GLU A 34 0.33 -7.71 12.71
CA GLU A 34 -0.53 -7.31 13.83
C GLU A 34 -1.98 -7.06 13.37
N ALA A 35 -2.42 -7.74 12.31
CA ALA A 35 -3.76 -7.52 11.74
C ALA A 35 -4.88 -7.86 12.73
N SER A 36 -4.59 -8.67 13.76
CA SER A 36 -5.55 -8.99 14.81
C SER A 36 -5.80 -7.84 15.80
N ASN A 37 -5.28 -6.64 15.52
CA ASN A 37 -5.43 -5.46 16.37
C ASN A 37 -6.86 -4.88 16.40
N GLY A 38 -7.81 -5.44 15.63
CA GLY A 38 -9.20 -5.00 15.59
C GLY A 38 -9.49 -3.87 14.63
N LEU A 39 -8.49 -3.34 13.92
CA LEU A 39 -8.69 -2.29 12.94
C LEU A 39 -9.12 -2.86 11.61
N LYS A 40 -9.96 -2.12 10.89
CA LYS A 40 -10.58 -2.55 9.63
C LYS A 40 -9.98 -1.84 8.43
N ASN A 41 -9.89 -2.53 7.30
CA ASN A 41 -9.44 -1.97 6.01
C ASN A 41 -10.57 -1.16 5.36
N GLU A 42 -10.93 -0.06 5.99
CA GLU A 42 -11.93 0.88 5.48
C GLU A 42 -11.27 1.88 4.51
N LYS A 43 -12.09 2.56 3.72
CA LYS A 43 -11.60 3.60 2.82
C LYS A 43 -10.75 4.63 3.57
N TYR A 44 -9.59 4.96 3.00
CA TYR A 44 -8.59 5.89 3.53
C TYR A 44 -7.79 5.38 4.72
N THR A 45 -7.87 4.10 5.06
CA THR A 45 -6.94 3.50 6.03
C THR A 45 -5.65 3.07 5.33
N ILE A 46 -4.57 3.00 6.10
CA ILE A 46 -3.24 2.63 5.62
C ILE A 46 -2.86 1.29 6.23
N SER A 47 -2.49 0.35 5.36
CA SER A 47 -2.14 -1.01 5.76
C SER A 47 -0.77 -1.41 5.25
N MET A 48 -0.13 -2.38 5.91
CA MET A 48 1.14 -2.94 5.46
C MET A 48 0.93 -3.92 4.31
N ALA A 49 1.62 -3.69 3.20
CA ALA A 49 1.72 -4.67 2.12
C ALA A 49 2.73 -5.75 2.51
N ARG A 50 2.54 -6.94 1.97
CA ARG A 50 3.40 -8.10 2.25
C ARG A 50 3.23 -9.17 1.17
N THR A 51 4.07 -10.18 1.22
CA THR A 51 3.90 -11.38 0.40
C THR A 51 2.83 -12.29 1.03
N SER A 52 2.68 -13.50 0.51
CA SER A 52 1.77 -14.50 1.10
C SER A 52 2.21 -14.95 2.50
N ASP A 53 3.47 -14.73 2.87
CA ASP A 53 3.93 -14.93 4.25
C ASP A 53 3.38 -13.81 5.13
N PRO A 54 2.55 -14.11 6.15
CA PRO A 54 1.95 -13.08 7.00
C PRO A 54 2.95 -12.15 7.70
N ASP A 55 4.15 -12.62 7.98
CA ASP A 55 5.19 -11.89 8.71
C ASP A 55 6.32 -11.41 7.80
N SER A 56 5.99 -11.03 6.56
CA SER A 56 6.98 -10.61 5.55
C SER A 56 6.98 -9.10 5.28
N ALA A 57 6.19 -8.31 5.98
CA ALA A 57 6.10 -6.87 5.73
C ALA A 57 7.41 -6.16 6.07
N THR A 58 7.83 -5.25 5.18
CA THR A 58 9.04 -4.44 5.36
C THR A 58 8.75 -2.95 5.22
N SER A 59 8.75 -2.39 4.02
CA SER A 59 8.55 -0.96 3.80
C SER A 59 7.33 -0.61 2.96
N GLN A 60 6.74 -1.58 2.27
CA GLN A 60 5.60 -1.29 1.40
C GLN A 60 4.32 -1.17 2.22
N PHE A 61 3.53 -0.20 1.84
CA PHE A 61 2.21 0.03 2.43
C PHE A 61 1.21 0.29 1.31
N PHE A 62 -0.07 0.22 1.63
CA PHE A 62 -1.11 0.64 0.70
C PHE A 62 -2.16 1.46 1.44
N ILE A 63 -2.81 2.33 0.69
CA ILE A 63 -3.94 3.11 1.17
C ILE A 63 -5.19 2.54 0.53
N ASN A 64 -6.14 2.12 1.34
CA ASN A 64 -7.41 1.60 0.85
C ASN A 64 -8.22 2.73 0.23
N THR A 65 -8.62 2.58 -1.02
CA THR A 65 -9.45 3.56 -1.73
C THR A 65 -10.91 3.12 -1.80
N SER A 66 -11.26 2.06 -1.08
CA SER A 66 -12.58 1.50 -0.91
C SER A 66 -12.62 0.74 0.41
N ASP A 67 -13.81 0.34 0.86
CA ASP A 67 -13.94 -0.53 2.03
C ASP A 67 -13.60 -1.96 1.60
N ASN A 68 -12.41 -2.43 1.99
CA ASN A 68 -11.88 -3.73 1.58
C ASN A 68 -12.00 -4.75 2.71
N ASN A 69 -13.22 -5.11 3.07
CA ASN A 69 -13.51 -6.01 4.20
C ASN A 69 -12.82 -7.37 4.08
N PHE A 70 -12.59 -7.84 2.86
CA PHE A 70 -11.96 -9.13 2.61
C PHE A 70 -10.48 -9.16 3.04
N LEU A 71 -9.89 -8.01 3.32
CA LEU A 71 -8.51 -7.90 3.84
C LEU A 71 -8.45 -7.91 5.37
N ASP A 72 -9.59 -7.81 6.04
CA ASP A 72 -9.64 -7.77 7.50
C ASP A 72 -9.28 -9.14 8.10
N TYR A 73 -8.66 -9.13 9.29
CA TYR A 73 -8.33 -10.35 10.00
C TYR A 73 -9.61 -11.12 10.37
N PRO A 74 -9.67 -12.45 10.19
CA PRO A 74 -8.60 -13.34 9.69
C PRO A 74 -8.45 -13.38 8.18
N GLY A 75 -9.35 -12.76 7.41
CA GLY A 75 -9.29 -12.69 5.96
C GLY A 75 -9.32 -14.05 5.28
N GLN A 76 -8.92 -14.06 4.00
CA GLN A 76 -8.91 -15.27 3.18
C GLN A 76 -7.73 -16.19 3.50
N ASP A 77 -6.62 -15.61 3.99
CA ASP A 77 -5.40 -16.36 4.29
C ASP A 77 -5.22 -16.70 5.77
N GLY A 78 -6.20 -16.38 6.60
CA GLY A 78 -6.17 -16.63 8.05
C GLY A 78 -5.36 -15.60 8.84
N ALA A 79 -4.76 -14.61 8.20
CA ALA A 79 -3.90 -13.63 8.83
C ALA A 79 -4.37 -12.18 8.67
N GLY A 80 -4.96 -11.84 7.52
CA GLY A 80 -5.42 -10.48 7.20
C GLY A 80 -4.28 -9.51 6.93
N TYR A 81 -4.62 -8.26 6.63
CA TYR A 81 -3.68 -7.17 6.38
C TYR A 81 -3.79 -6.13 7.49
N CYS A 82 -2.64 -5.77 8.05
CA CYS A 82 -2.57 -4.95 9.24
C CYS A 82 -2.78 -3.46 8.94
N VAL A 83 -3.86 -2.89 9.44
CA VAL A 83 -4.09 -1.45 9.42
C VAL A 83 -3.29 -0.81 10.56
N PHE A 84 -2.50 0.22 10.24
CA PHE A 84 -1.69 0.92 11.24
C PHE A 84 -1.90 2.44 11.22
N GLY A 85 -2.72 2.95 10.31
CA GLY A 85 -2.97 4.38 10.23
C GLY A 85 -4.16 4.71 9.35
N LYS A 86 -4.44 6.00 9.22
CA LYS A 86 -5.48 6.51 8.34
C LYS A 86 -5.10 7.87 7.79
N VAL A 87 -5.63 8.19 6.63
CA VAL A 87 -5.46 9.52 6.01
C VAL A 87 -6.32 10.52 6.77
N ILE A 88 -5.74 11.65 7.14
CA ILE A 88 -6.46 12.74 7.84
C ILE A 88 -6.53 14.02 6.99
N GLU A 89 -5.72 14.12 5.95
CA GLU A 89 -5.66 15.27 5.04
C GLU A 89 -5.26 14.80 3.66
N GLY A 90 -5.67 15.53 2.61
CA GLY A 90 -5.28 15.22 1.25
C GLY A 90 -6.14 14.14 0.60
N PHE A 91 -7.39 13.98 1.00
CA PHE A 91 -8.30 12.98 0.42
C PHE A 91 -8.45 13.17 -1.10
N ASP A 92 -8.48 14.41 -1.57
CA ASP A 92 -8.57 14.74 -2.99
C ASP A 92 -7.32 14.28 -3.76
N VAL A 93 -6.14 14.34 -3.14
CA VAL A 93 -4.90 13.84 -3.73
C VAL A 93 -4.97 12.31 -3.88
N ILE A 94 -5.42 11.62 -2.83
CA ILE A 94 -5.60 10.16 -2.87
C ILE A 94 -6.57 9.78 -3.99
N ASP A 95 -7.68 10.48 -4.11
CA ASP A 95 -8.69 10.20 -5.14
C ASP A 95 -8.13 10.43 -6.55
N LYS A 96 -7.29 11.44 -6.74
CA LYS A 96 -6.61 11.68 -8.02
C LYS A 96 -5.63 10.55 -8.36
N ILE A 97 -4.83 10.12 -7.40
CA ILE A 97 -3.88 9.01 -7.60
C ILE A 97 -4.64 7.74 -7.96
N ASN A 98 -5.76 7.48 -7.29
CA ASN A 98 -6.57 6.29 -7.51
C ASN A 98 -7.10 6.18 -8.96
N SER A 99 -7.22 7.29 -9.67
CA SER A 99 -7.78 7.33 -11.03
C SER A 99 -6.75 7.50 -12.14
N VAL A 100 -5.45 7.49 -11.84
CA VAL A 100 -4.41 7.64 -12.87
C VAL A 100 -4.37 6.41 -13.80
N GLN A 101 -3.93 6.63 -15.04
CA GLN A 101 -3.75 5.55 -16.00
C GLN A 101 -2.54 4.70 -15.62
N THR A 102 -2.69 3.39 -15.79
CA THR A 102 -1.66 2.41 -15.43
C THR A 102 -1.33 1.52 -16.61
N SER A 103 -0.18 0.84 -16.52
CA SER A 103 0.29 -0.14 -17.50
C SER A 103 1.19 -1.16 -16.84
N SER A 104 1.56 -2.19 -17.57
CA SER A 104 2.57 -3.15 -17.11
C SER A 104 3.96 -2.60 -17.41
N GLN A 105 4.83 -2.54 -16.42
CA GLN A 105 6.20 -2.04 -16.53
C GLN A 105 7.16 -2.88 -15.69
N ASN A 106 8.31 -3.23 -16.25
CA ASN A 106 9.38 -3.95 -15.54
C ASN A 106 8.88 -5.21 -14.81
N GLY A 107 7.93 -5.95 -15.41
CA GLY A 107 7.37 -7.15 -14.82
C GLY A 107 6.29 -6.92 -13.77
N HIS A 108 5.94 -5.67 -13.51
CA HIS A 108 4.86 -5.30 -12.59
C HIS A 108 3.61 -4.88 -13.35
N GLN A 109 2.44 -5.21 -12.81
CA GLN A 109 1.15 -4.79 -13.35
C GLN A 109 0.62 -3.58 -12.59
N ASP A 110 -0.28 -2.82 -13.22
CA ASP A 110 -0.99 -1.70 -12.59
C ASP A 110 -0.06 -0.59 -12.12
N VAL A 111 1.00 -0.32 -12.90
CA VAL A 111 1.97 0.74 -12.62
C VAL A 111 1.50 2.05 -13.26
N PRO A 112 1.41 3.16 -12.51
CA PRO A 112 1.08 4.46 -13.11
C PRO A 112 2.01 4.82 -14.27
N ILE A 113 1.43 5.21 -15.41
CA ILE A 113 2.21 5.58 -16.61
C ILE A 113 3.07 6.80 -16.30
N GLU A 114 2.50 7.81 -15.65
CA GLU A 114 3.27 8.94 -15.10
C GLU A 114 3.57 8.63 -13.64
N GLN A 115 4.84 8.69 -13.26
CA GLN A 115 5.23 8.36 -11.90
C GLN A 115 4.55 9.24 -10.87
N VAL A 116 4.02 8.62 -9.82
CA VAL A 116 3.49 9.30 -8.64
C VAL A 116 4.56 9.17 -7.55
N ILE A 117 5.23 10.27 -7.26
CA ILE A 117 6.40 10.29 -6.40
C ILE A 117 6.00 10.61 -4.96
N ILE A 118 6.49 9.77 -4.03
CA ILE A 118 6.42 10.05 -2.60
C ILE A 118 7.69 10.81 -2.25
N GLU A 119 7.56 12.12 -2.06
CA GLU A 119 8.72 12.99 -1.82
C GLU A 119 9.39 12.70 -0.49
N GLU A 120 8.59 12.49 0.55
CA GLU A 120 9.09 12.27 1.90
C GLU A 120 8.04 11.56 2.75
N VAL A 121 8.51 10.67 3.60
CA VAL A 121 7.71 10.07 4.68
C VAL A 121 8.51 10.21 5.97
N SER A 122 7.89 10.82 6.97
CA SER A 122 8.52 11.00 8.27
C SER A 122 7.53 10.65 9.38
N ALA A 123 8.08 10.23 10.52
CA ALA A 123 7.30 9.96 11.73
C ALA A 123 7.70 10.97 12.80
N ASP A 124 6.70 11.50 13.50
CA ASP A 124 6.92 12.44 14.61
C ASP A 124 7.39 11.74 15.89
#